data_4be6bb4177f4b0cb1797b19b75a82fae
#
_entry.id   4be6bb4177f4b0cb1797b19b75a82fae
#
_cell.length_a   1.000
_cell.length_b   1.000
_cell.length_c   1.000
_cell.angle_alpha   90.00
_cell.angle_beta   90.00
_cell.angle_gamma   90.00
#
_symmetry.space_group_name_H-M   'P 1'
#
loop_
_entity.id
_entity.type
_entity.pdbx_description
1 polymer ?
#
loop_
_entity_poly.entity_id
_entity_poly.type
_entity_poly.pdbx_seq_one_letter_code
_entity_poly.pdbx_strand_id
1 'polypeptide(L)'
;VPGALEAGLAAAEGRPLLNSVTGEEERLELVLPLVKKYNVPVVAISNDDTGISEDPDVRFAVAKKIVERAADFGIPAHDIVVDPLVMPIGAMGTAGLQVFTLVRRLREELGVNTTCGASNISFGLPNRHGINNAFLPMAITAGMTSAIMNPVAIPVGPTKIAEKRAEVEASGLVLPADMDDETFCQLFGLGSTKPRAGKEMEAIRAANFLTN
;
A
#
# COMPACT_ATOMS: atom_id res chain seq x y z
N VAL A 1 18.12 1.63 14.83
CA VAL A 1 19.56 1.53 15.15
C VAL A 1 20.32 1.28 13.85
N PRO A 2 21.24 2.20 13.43
CA PRO A 2 21.91 2.15 12.11
C PRO A 2 22.62 0.82 11.86
N GLY A 3 23.39 0.32 12.84
CA GLY A 3 24.12 -0.94 12.69
C GLY A 3 23.23 -2.18 12.47
N ALA A 4 22.02 -2.20 13.05
CA ALA A 4 21.07 -3.29 12.82
C ALA A 4 20.48 -3.23 11.39
N LEU A 5 20.23 -2.01 10.88
CA LEU A 5 19.75 -1.80 9.52
C LEU A 5 20.80 -2.26 8.50
N GLU A 6 22.04 -1.86 8.69
CA GLU A 6 23.15 -2.26 7.83
C GLU A 6 23.39 -3.77 7.86
N ALA A 7 23.38 -4.39 9.06
CA ALA A 7 23.51 -5.83 9.19
C ALA A 7 22.38 -6.59 8.48
N GLY A 8 21.14 -6.07 8.58
CA GLY A 8 20.00 -6.64 7.87
C GLY A 8 20.14 -6.55 6.35
N LEU A 9 20.58 -5.41 5.84
CA LEU A 9 20.85 -5.24 4.40
C LEU A 9 21.95 -6.16 3.89
N ALA A 10 23.02 -6.33 4.69
CA ALA A 10 24.12 -7.21 4.34
C ALA A 10 23.73 -8.70 4.33
N ALA A 11 22.76 -9.10 5.14
CA ALA A 11 22.27 -10.47 5.22
C ALA A 11 21.14 -10.78 4.25
N ALA A 12 20.50 -9.76 3.67
CA ALA A 12 19.37 -9.94 2.75
C ALA A 12 19.82 -10.48 1.39
N GLU A 13 19.10 -11.45 0.87
CA GLU A 13 19.27 -11.93 -0.48
C GLU A 13 18.47 -11.08 -1.47
N GLY A 14 19.05 -10.83 -2.65
CA GLY A 14 18.40 -10.04 -3.70
C GLY A 14 18.41 -8.53 -3.42
N ARG A 15 17.31 -7.85 -3.75
CA ARG A 15 17.16 -6.39 -3.65
C ARG A 15 15.98 -6.03 -2.74
N PRO A 16 16.18 -6.04 -1.41
CA PRO A 16 15.09 -5.77 -0.46
C PRO A 16 14.62 -4.32 -0.53
N LEU A 17 13.34 -4.08 -0.22
CA LEU A 17 12.79 -2.75 -0.01
C LEU A 17 13.08 -2.32 1.44
N LEU A 18 13.93 -1.31 1.63
CA LEU A 18 14.22 -0.76 2.94
C LEU A 18 13.04 0.07 3.45
N ASN A 19 12.54 -0.22 4.63
CA ASN A 19 11.46 0.54 5.28
C ASN A 19 11.94 1.02 6.66
N SER A 20 12.19 2.32 6.86
CA SER A 20 11.94 3.47 6.03
C SER A 20 12.92 4.61 6.32
N VAL A 21 12.82 5.71 5.55
CA VAL A 21 13.42 7.00 5.82
C VAL A 21 12.33 8.06 5.97
N THR A 22 12.57 9.07 6.82
CA THR A 22 11.70 10.24 7.03
C THR A 22 12.39 11.52 6.55
N GLY A 23 11.68 12.66 6.52
CA GLY A 23 12.21 13.94 6.08
C GLY A 23 13.15 14.66 7.07
N GLU A 24 13.43 14.08 8.23
CA GLU A 24 14.41 14.56 9.20
C GLU A 24 15.83 14.46 8.63
N GLU A 25 16.63 15.54 8.69
CA GLU A 25 17.99 15.56 8.09
C GLU A 25 18.88 14.47 8.67
N GLU A 26 18.84 14.27 9.98
CA GLU A 26 19.61 13.20 10.63
C GLU A 26 19.28 11.82 10.07
N ARG A 27 17.99 11.57 9.75
CA ARG A 27 17.53 10.32 9.16
C ARG A 27 17.95 10.17 7.71
N LEU A 28 17.88 11.24 6.94
CA LEU A 28 18.32 11.26 5.54
C LEU A 28 19.81 10.96 5.44
N GLU A 29 20.65 11.62 6.24
CA GLU A 29 22.08 11.40 6.24
C GLU A 29 22.51 10.02 6.75
N LEU A 30 21.68 9.39 7.58
CA LEU A 30 21.92 8.06 8.10
C LEU A 30 21.51 6.94 7.12
N VAL A 31 20.37 7.11 6.45
CA VAL A 31 19.73 6.03 5.69
C VAL A 31 20.11 6.07 4.21
N LEU A 32 20.12 7.27 3.57
CA LEU A 32 20.40 7.37 2.14
C LEU A 32 21.76 6.83 1.71
N PRO A 33 22.85 7.00 2.47
CA PRO A 33 24.12 6.33 2.16
C PRO A 33 24.02 4.80 2.14
N LEU A 34 23.23 4.20 3.04
CA LEU A 34 22.99 2.76 3.04
C LEU A 34 22.18 2.32 1.82
N VAL A 35 21.12 3.06 1.48
CA VAL A 35 20.31 2.85 0.26
C VAL A 35 21.23 2.82 -0.97
N LYS A 36 22.11 3.81 -1.09
CA LYS A 36 23.10 3.90 -2.19
C LYS A 36 24.09 2.74 -2.16
N LYS A 37 24.68 2.47 -0.99
CA LYS A 37 25.71 1.42 -0.81
C LYS A 37 25.21 0.05 -1.22
N TYR A 38 23.98 -0.30 -0.81
CA TYR A 38 23.37 -1.60 -1.08
C TYR A 38 22.53 -1.64 -2.35
N ASN A 39 22.39 -0.50 -3.05
CA ASN A 39 21.60 -0.36 -4.27
C ASN A 39 20.18 -0.93 -4.12
N VAL A 40 19.48 -0.50 -3.08
CA VAL A 40 18.12 -0.97 -2.74
C VAL A 40 17.10 0.16 -2.86
N PRO A 41 15.81 -0.12 -3.14
CA PRO A 41 14.76 0.88 -3.01
C PRO A 41 14.45 1.18 -1.54
N VAL A 42 13.88 2.35 -1.28
CA VAL A 42 13.54 2.80 0.08
C VAL A 42 12.12 3.36 0.16
N VAL A 43 11.41 3.01 1.22
CA VAL A 43 10.16 3.67 1.59
C VAL A 43 10.48 5.03 2.22
N ALA A 44 9.92 6.10 1.65
CA ALA A 44 10.04 7.48 2.12
C ALA A 44 8.71 7.89 2.78
N ILE A 45 8.70 8.02 4.10
CA ILE A 45 7.50 8.44 4.82
C ILE A 45 7.42 9.96 4.80
N SER A 46 6.26 10.51 4.39
CA SER A 46 6.04 11.93 4.20
C SER A 46 5.77 12.70 5.52
N ASN A 47 6.67 12.51 6.51
CA ASN A 47 6.74 13.27 7.76
C ASN A 47 8.17 13.69 8.07
N ASP A 48 8.34 14.69 8.93
CA ASP A 48 9.63 15.22 9.38
C ASP A 48 9.62 15.60 10.87
N ASP A 49 10.57 16.43 11.29
CA ASP A 49 10.72 16.92 12.67
C ASP A 49 9.47 17.60 13.24
N THR A 50 8.59 18.13 12.37
CA THR A 50 7.32 18.75 12.78
C THR A 50 6.22 17.73 13.05
N GLY A 51 6.48 16.45 12.78
CA GLY A 51 5.55 15.35 12.94
C GLY A 51 4.71 15.07 11.70
N ILE A 52 3.55 14.44 11.90
CA ILE A 52 2.62 14.11 10.83
C ILE A 52 1.65 15.26 10.61
N SER A 53 1.77 15.95 9.47
CA SER A 53 0.83 17.01 9.10
C SER A 53 -0.48 16.43 8.54
N GLU A 54 -1.59 17.06 8.91
CA GLU A 54 -2.89 16.78 8.27
C GLU A 54 -2.99 17.41 6.87
N ASP A 55 -2.18 18.43 6.58
CA ASP A 55 -2.15 19.13 5.30
C ASP A 55 -1.41 18.29 4.24
N PRO A 56 -2.07 17.91 3.13
CA PRO A 56 -1.43 17.17 2.05
C PRO A 56 -0.33 17.96 1.34
N ASP A 57 -0.38 19.31 1.34
CA ASP A 57 0.66 20.13 0.72
C ASP A 57 1.96 20.09 1.54
N VAL A 58 1.85 20.09 2.86
CA VAL A 58 3.00 19.90 3.75
C VAL A 58 3.62 18.51 3.57
N ARG A 59 2.79 17.46 3.53
CA ARG A 59 3.27 16.10 3.26
C ARG A 59 3.93 15.96 1.89
N PHE A 60 3.39 16.63 0.89
CA PHE A 60 4.02 16.67 -0.45
C PHE A 60 5.37 17.36 -0.42
N ALA A 61 5.49 18.49 0.28
CA ALA A 61 6.76 19.21 0.40
C ALA A 61 7.84 18.35 1.09
N VAL A 62 7.47 17.59 2.14
CA VAL A 62 8.39 16.66 2.80
C VAL A 62 8.80 15.54 1.85
N ALA A 63 7.86 14.92 1.12
CA ALA A 63 8.18 13.89 0.14
C ALA A 63 9.13 14.43 -0.95
N LYS A 64 8.88 15.63 -1.46
CA LYS A 64 9.75 16.30 -2.44
C LYS A 64 11.15 16.50 -1.89
N LYS A 65 11.28 17.01 -0.65
CA LYS A 65 12.57 17.14 0.05
C LYS A 65 13.33 15.81 0.08
N ILE A 66 12.67 14.71 0.47
CA ILE A 66 13.31 13.39 0.53
C ILE A 66 13.81 12.96 -0.86
N VAL A 67 13.00 13.18 -1.92
CA VAL A 67 13.36 12.83 -3.30
C VAL A 67 14.56 13.64 -3.78
N GLU A 68 14.59 14.95 -3.51
CA GLU A 68 15.70 15.84 -3.86
C GLU A 68 16.99 15.42 -3.13
N ARG A 69 16.90 15.15 -1.81
CA ARG A 69 18.04 14.65 -1.03
C ARG A 69 18.53 13.29 -1.54
N ALA A 70 17.62 12.38 -1.91
CA ALA A 70 17.99 11.10 -2.50
C ALA A 70 18.74 11.27 -3.83
N ALA A 71 18.34 12.24 -4.66
CA ALA A 71 19.03 12.56 -5.89
C ALA A 71 20.48 13.05 -5.65
N ASP A 72 20.73 13.82 -4.57
CA ASP A 72 22.09 14.24 -4.17
C ASP A 72 23.00 13.03 -3.91
N PHE A 73 22.45 11.93 -3.40
CA PHE A 73 23.16 10.65 -3.22
C PHE A 73 23.21 9.81 -4.50
N GLY A 74 22.62 10.28 -5.61
CA GLY A 74 22.54 9.56 -6.88
C GLY A 74 21.61 8.35 -6.80
N ILE A 75 20.54 8.44 -6.01
CA ILE A 75 19.45 7.45 -5.92
C ILE A 75 18.35 7.90 -6.89
N PRO A 76 17.97 7.04 -7.86
CA PRO A 76 16.97 7.43 -8.86
C PRO A 76 15.55 7.46 -8.26
N ALA A 77 14.68 8.32 -8.80
CA ALA A 77 13.31 8.51 -8.31
C ALA A 77 12.47 7.21 -8.28
N HIS A 78 12.71 6.29 -9.22
CA HIS A 78 12.00 5.02 -9.27
C HIS A 78 12.36 4.05 -8.11
N ASP A 79 13.45 4.31 -7.39
CA ASP A 79 13.85 3.58 -6.18
C ASP A 79 13.30 4.23 -4.91
N ILE A 80 12.63 5.36 -5.03
CA ILE A 80 11.92 5.99 -3.92
C ILE A 80 10.45 5.58 -3.95
N VAL A 81 9.98 5.01 -2.86
CA VAL A 81 8.60 4.56 -2.70
C VAL A 81 7.95 5.38 -1.59
N VAL A 82 7.23 6.42 -1.96
CA VAL A 82 6.66 7.37 -0.98
C VAL A 82 5.43 6.78 -0.29
N ASP A 83 5.43 6.82 1.04
CA ASP A 83 4.23 6.57 1.87
C ASP A 83 3.54 7.92 2.16
N PRO A 84 2.33 8.16 1.61
CA PRO A 84 1.57 9.39 1.81
C PRO A 84 0.94 9.51 3.20
N LEU A 85 1.15 8.54 4.10
CA LEU A 85 0.56 8.46 5.44
C LEU A 85 -0.97 8.39 5.39
N VAL A 86 -1.48 7.17 5.24
CA VAL A 86 -2.91 6.91 5.32
C VAL A 86 -3.39 7.04 6.77
N MET A 87 -4.19 8.04 7.05
CA MET A 87 -4.81 8.28 8.36
C MET A 87 -6.16 7.55 8.45
N PRO A 88 -6.59 7.17 9.68
CA PRO A 88 -7.90 6.54 9.88
C PRO A 88 -9.05 7.49 9.54
N ILE A 89 -10.00 7.05 8.71
CA ILE A 89 -11.20 7.87 8.40
C ILE A 89 -12.10 8.10 9.61
N GLY A 90 -12.00 7.27 10.63
CA GLY A 90 -12.72 7.47 11.90
C GLY A 90 -12.18 8.65 12.71
N ALA A 91 -10.92 9.02 12.53
CA ALA A 91 -10.29 10.17 13.18
C ALA A 91 -10.34 11.42 12.29
N MET A 92 -10.21 11.26 10.97
CA MET A 92 -10.16 12.34 9.99
C MET A 92 -11.03 11.99 8.78
N GLY A 93 -12.19 12.61 8.66
CA GLY A 93 -13.17 12.32 7.61
C GLY A 93 -12.66 12.51 6.18
N THR A 94 -11.69 13.39 5.96
CA THR A 94 -11.11 13.68 4.64
C THR A 94 -9.85 12.85 4.32
N ALA A 95 -9.43 11.95 5.21
CA ALA A 95 -8.17 11.21 5.09
C ALA A 95 -7.99 10.50 3.73
N GLY A 96 -9.04 9.84 3.23
CA GLY A 96 -8.99 9.16 1.94
C GLY A 96 -8.80 10.11 0.77
N LEU A 97 -9.53 11.22 0.73
CA LEU A 97 -9.40 12.24 -0.32
C LEU A 97 -8.00 12.87 -0.34
N GLN A 98 -7.45 13.17 0.82
CA GLN A 98 -6.09 13.71 0.94
C GLN A 98 -5.05 12.73 0.38
N VAL A 99 -5.18 11.44 0.69
CA VAL A 99 -4.29 10.40 0.16
C VAL A 99 -4.39 10.32 -1.36
N PHE A 100 -5.59 10.29 -1.93
CA PHE A 100 -5.77 10.21 -3.39
C PHE A 100 -5.18 11.43 -4.11
N THR A 101 -5.37 12.62 -3.56
CA THR A 101 -4.78 13.86 -4.10
C THR A 101 -3.25 13.81 -4.04
N LEU A 102 -2.71 13.43 -2.88
CA LEU A 102 -1.27 13.36 -2.69
C LEU A 102 -0.62 12.30 -3.58
N VAL A 103 -1.22 11.12 -3.71
CA VAL A 103 -0.73 10.04 -4.58
C VAL A 103 -0.64 10.48 -6.04
N ARG A 104 -1.68 11.17 -6.58
CA ARG A 104 -1.63 11.71 -7.95
C ARG A 104 -0.45 12.66 -8.13
N ARG A 105 -0.28 13.61 -7.24
CA ARG A 105 0.82 14.58 -7.29
C ARG A 105 2.18 13.91 -7.20
N LEU A 106 2.36 12.95 -6.31
CA LEU A 106 3.61 12.19 -6.19
C LEU A 106 3.97 11.48 -7.50
N ARG A 107 2.96 10.91 -8.19
CA ARG A 107 3.16 10.24 -9.48
C ARG A 107 3.43 11.23 -10.62
N GLU A 108 2.64 12.29 -10.71
CA GLU A 108 2.66 13.23 -11.84
C GLU A 108 3.83 14.23 -11.74
N GLU A 109 4.10 14.76 -10.53
CA GLU A 109 5.09 15.82 -10.34
C GLU A 109 6.49 15.27 -9.99
N LEU A 110 6.60 14.16 -9.26
CA LEU A 110 7.88 13.60 -8.81
C LEU A 110 8.28 12.29 -9.51
N GLY A 111 7.36 11.61 -10.19
CA GLY A 111 7.63 10.36 -10.91
C GLY A 111 8.02 9.19 -10.00
N VAL A 112 7.73 9.27 -8.71
CA VAL A 112 8.08 8.25 -7.70
C VAL A 112 7.06 7.12 -7.61
N ASN A 113 7.46 6.00 -7.05
CA ASN A 113 6.53 4.96 -6.62
C ASN A 113 5.87 5.32 -5.30
N THR A 114 4.74 4.68 -5.00
CA THR A 114 3.97 4.94 -3.77
C THR A 114 3.57 3.65 -3.08
N THR A 115 3.49 3.69 -1.75
CA THR A 115 2.99 2.60 -0.92
C THR A 115 2.18 3.14 0.24
N CYS A 116 1.43 2.30 0.94
CA CYS A 116 0.82 2.68 2.21
C CYS A 116 0.50 1.45 3.06
N GLY A 117 0.39 1.65 4.36
CA GLY A 117 -0.28 0.72 5.26
C GLY A 117 -1.79 0.76 5.01
N ALA A 118 -2.30 0.01 4.02
CA ALA A 118 -3.68 0.14 3.55
C ALA A 118 -4.74 -0.10 4.63
N SER A 119 -4.44 -0.89 5.66
CA SER A 119 -5.35 -1.15 6.77
C SER A 119 -5.47 0.01 7.77
N ASN A 120 -4.62 1.04 7.66
CA ASN A 120 -4.71 2.22 8.52
C ASN A 120 -6.00 3.00 8.27
N ILE A 121 -6.50 3.03 7.03
CA ILE A 121 -7.74 3.73 6.67
C ILE A 121 -8.94 3.34 7.55
N SER A 122 -9.00 2.09 7.96
CA SER A 122 -10.10 1.49 8.72
C SER A 122 -9.82 1.34 10.22
N PHE A 123 -8.69 1.89 10.71
CA PHE A 123 -8.28 1.70 12.11
C PHE A 123 -9.34 2.24 13.08
N GLY A 124 -9.67 1.45 14.10
CA GLY A 124 -10.69 1.78 15.10
C GLY A 124 -12.14 1.60 14.64
N LEU A 125 -12.40 1.22 13.39
CA LEU A 125 -13.75 1.08 12.85
C LEU A 125 -14.20 -0.38 12.77
N PRO A 126 -15.51 -0.65 12.84
CA PRO A 126 -16.07 -1.96 12.54
C PRO A 126 -15.91 -2.28 11.05
N ASN A 127 -15.96 -3.57 10.70
CA ASN A 127 -15.87 -4.03 9.31
C ASN A 127 -14.63 -3.55 8.54
N ARG A 128 -13.48 -3.58 9.16
CA ARG A 128 -12.21 -3.13 8.58
C ARG A 128 -11.92 -3.71 7.19
N HIS A 129 -12.24 -4.99 6.96
CA HIS A 129 -12.03 -5.63 5.65
C HIS A 129 -12.85 -4.98 4.53
N GLY A 130 -14.12 -4.66 4.81
CA GLY A 130 -14.97 -3.98 3.83
C GLY A 130 -14.44 -2.59 3.47
N ILE A 131 -14.01 -1.82 4.48
CA ILE A 131 -13.41 -0.49 4.28
C ILE A 131 -12.10 -0.59 3.49
N ASN A 132 -11.20 -1.51 3.86
CA ASN A 132 -9.94 -1.72 3.15
C ASN A 132 -10.17 -2.13 1.69
N ASN A 133 -11.14 -3.00 1.44
CA ASN A 133 -11.50 -3.46 0.10
C ASN A 133 -12.12 -2.35 -0.77
N ALA A 134 -12.80 -1.39 -0.18
CA ALA A 134 -13.29 -0.20 -0.89
C ALA A 134 -12.14 0.80 -1.16
N PHE A 135 -11.28 1.05 -0.17
CA PHE A 135 -10.18 2.00 -0.26
C PHE A 135 -9.14 1.61 -1.32
N LEU A 136 -8.77 0.32 -1.36
CA LEU A 136 -7.65 -0.13 -2.21
C LEU A 136 -7.87 0.13 -3.71
N PRO A 137 -9.01 -0.23 -4.34
CA PRO A 137 -9.25 0.09 -5.74
C PRO A 137 -9.22 1.60 -6.03
N MET A 138 -9.73 2.41 -5.10
CA MET A 138 -9.72 3.88 -5.23
C MET A 138 -8.30 4.43 -5.17
N ALA A 139 -7.46 3.91 -4.26
CA ALA A 139 -6.06 4.28 -4.15
C ALA A 139 -5.26 3.88 -5.41
N ILE A 140 -5.50 2.68 -5.95
CA ILE A 140 -4.90 2.22 -7.22
C ILE A 140 -5.31 3.15 -8.38
N THR A 141 -6.59 3.50 -8.47
CA THR A 141 -7.10 4.43 -9.49
C THR A 141 -6.47 5.82 -9.36
N ALA A 142 -6.15 6.24 -8.14
CA ALA A 142 -5.42 7.49 -7.89
C ALA A 142 -3.93 7.42 -8.24
N GLY A 143 -3.37 6.24 -8.53
CA GLY A 143 -1.97 6.04 -8.92
C GLY A 143 -1.10 5.32 -7.88
N MET A 144 -1.68 4.76 -6.81
CA MET A 144 -0.94 3.95 -5.84
C MET A 144 -0.30 2.73 -6.52
N THR A 145 1.00 2.55 -6.33
CA THR A 145 1.75 1.48 -7.02
C THR A 145 1.94 0.21 -6.18
N SER A 146 1.86 0.34 -4.87
CA SER A 146 1.98 -0.79 -3.94
C SER A 146 1.24 -0.53 -2.63
N ALA A 147 1.02 -1.55 -1.82
CA ALA A 147 0.43 -1.42 -0.50
C ALA A 147 0.96 -2.49 0.46
N ILE A 148 1.14 -2.12 1.71
CA ILE A 148 1.44 -3.05 2.81
C ILE A 148 0.10 -3.48 3.39
N MET A 149 -0.25 -4.75 3.20
CA MET A 149 -1.56 -5.28 3.60
C MET A 149 -1.54 -6.80 3.74
N ASN A 150 -2.60 -7.34 4.33
CA ASN A 150 -2.81 -8.78 4.32
C ASN A 150 -3.52 -9.20 3.01
N PRO A 151 -2.82 -9.85 2.06
CA PRO A 151 -3.40 -10.23 0.78
C PRO A 151 -4.50 -11.30 0.91
N VAL A 152 -4.47 -12.09 1.96
CA VAL A 152 -5.46 -13.14 2.22
C VAL A 152 -6.84 -12.57 2.63
N ALA A 153 -6.87 -11.30 3.04
CA ALA A 153 -8.12 -10.62 3.41
C ALA A 153 -8.89 -10.01 2.23
N ILE A 154 -8.33 -10.03 1.02
CA ILE A 154 -8.99 -9.52 -0.19
C ILE A 154 -9.95 -10.59 -0.71
N PRO A 155 -11.25 -10.28 -0.93
CA PRO A 155 -12.16 -11.21 -1.60
C PRO A 155 -11.62 -11.58 -2.99
N VAL A 156 -11.74 -12.83 -3.36
CA VAL A 156 -11.32 -13.31 -4.67
C VAL A 156 -12.33 -12.85 -5.71
N GLY A 157 -11.88 -12.08 -6.70
CA GLY A 157 -12.72 -11.60 -7.78
C GLY A 157 -13.06 -12.68 -8.81
N PRO A 158 -14.16 -12.49 -9.59
CA PRO A 158 -14.63 -13.46 -10.59
C PRO A 158 -13.56 -13.87 -11.60
N THR A 159 -12.74 -12.92 -12.06
CA THR A 159 -11.68 -13.19 -13.04
C THR A 159 -10.67 -14.20 -12.53
N LYS A 160 -10.19 -14.03 -11.29
CA LYS A 160 -9.22 -14.94 -10.69
C LYS A 160 -9.82 -16.34 -10.45
N ILE A 161 -11.11 -16.40 -10.14
CA ILE A 161 -11.83 -17.67 -10.00
C ILE A 161 -11.90 -18.38 -11.37
N ALA A 162 -12.29 -17.65 -12.41
CA ALA A 162 -12.38 -18.21 -13.78
C ALA A 162 -11.03 -18.71 -14.29
N GLU A 163 -9.96 -17.95 -14.08
CA GLU A 163 -8.59 -18.36 -14.43
C GLU A 163 -8.19 -19.66 -13.72
N LYS A 164 -8.46 -19.76 -12.41
CA LYS A 164 -8.14 -20.95 -11.63
C LYS A 164 -9.02 -22.15 -11.99
N ARG A 165 -10.30 -21.95 -12.32
CA ARG A 165 -11.16 -23.01 -12.85
C ARG A 165 -10.61 -23.57 -14.16
N ALA A 166 -10.23 -22.71 -15.09
CA ALA A 166 -9.63 -23.13 -16.35
C ALA A 166 -8.32 -23.93 -16.14
N GLU A 167 -7.46 -23.50 -15.21
CA GLU A 167 -6.24 -24.22 -14.85
C GLU A 167 -6.55 -25.62 -14.29
N VAL A 168 -7.54 -25.73 -13.38
CA VAL A 168 -7.97 -27.00 -12.79
C VAL A 168 -8.57 -27.93 -13.84
N GLU A 169 -9.42 -27.42 -14.71
CA GLU A 169 -10.00 -28.19 -15.82
C GLU A 169 -8.91 -28.69 -16.77
N ALA A 170 -7.93 -27.84 -17.11
CA ALA A 170 -6.79 -28.23 -17.95
C ALA A 170 -5.91 -29.32 -17.31
N SER A 171 -5.92 -29.44 -15.99
CA SER A 171 -5.23 -30.52 -15.26
C SER A 171 -5.95 -31.87 -15.33
N GLY A 172 -7.15 -31.94 -15.92
CA GLY A 172 -7.97 -33.13 -16.02
C GLY A 172 -8.79 -33.46 -14.76
N LEU A 173 -8.80 -32.57 -13.78
CA LEU A 173 -9.63 -32.74 -12.59
C LEU A 173 -11.08 -32.39 -12.89
N VAL A 174 -11.99 -33.35 -12.67
CA VAL A 174 -13.42 -33.14 -12.85
C VAL A 174 -14.03 -32.61 -11.58
N LEU A 175 -14.59 -31.42 -11.64
CA LEU A 175 -15.29 -30.77 -10.53
C LEU A 175 -16.79 -31.06 -10.56
N PRO A 176 -17.49 -31.10 -9.40
CA PRO A 176 -18.94 -31.14 -9.36
C PRO A 176 -19.55 -29.95 -10.14
N ALA A 177 -20.58 -30.23 -10.95
CA ALA A 177 -21.20 -29.20 -11.78
C ALA A 177 -21.92 -28.10 -10.97
N ASP A 178 -22.30 -28.40 -9.75
CA ASP A 178 -22.99 -27.51 -8.80
C ASP A 178 -22.03 -26.86 -7.78
N MET A 179 -20.72 -27.01 -7.96
CA MET A 179 -19.73 -26.39 -7.06
C MET A 179 -19.77 -24.87 -7.16
N ASP A 180 -20.22 -24.22 -6.10
CA ASP A 180 -20.19 -22.75 -5.99
C ASP A 180 -18.78 -22.20 -5.88
N ASP A 181 -18.62 -20.91 -6.18
CA ASP A 181 -17.31 -20.25 -6.19
C ASP A 181 -16.68 -20.16 -4.81
N GLU A 182 -17.47 -20.09 -3.73
CA GLU A 182 -16.94 -20.06 -2.36
C GLU A 182 -16.28 -21.38 -2.00
N THR A 183 -16.99 -22.48 -2.27
CA THR A 183 -16.47 -23.84 -2.06
C THR A 183 -15.23 -24.10 -2.92
N PHE A 184 -15.26 -23.66 -4.19
CA PHE A 184 -14.13 -23.75 -5.07
C PHE A 184 -12.90 -22.99 -4.53
N CYS A 185 -13.09 -21.75 -4.12
CA CYS A 185 -12.01 -20.93 -3.56
C CYS A 185 -11.40 -21.52 -2.29
N GLN A 186 -12.21 -22.09 -1.43
CA GLN A 186 -11.73 -22.77 -0.21
C GLN A 186 -10.90 -24.01 -0.53
N LEU A 187 -11.37 -24.87 -1.46
CA LEU A 187 -10.66 -26.08 -1.87
C LEU A 187 -9.31 -25.82 -2.53
N PHE A 188 -9.23 -24.78 -3.35
CA PHE A 188 -8.01 -24.44 -4.10
C PHE A 188 -7.17 -23.34 -3.47
N GLY A 189 -7.44 -23.00 -2.20
CA GLY A 189 -6.64 -22.05 -1.43
C GLY A 189 -6.65 -20.61 -1.94
N LEU A 190 -7.68 -20.22 -2.70
CA LEU A 190 -7.80 -18.87 -3.25
C LEU A 190 -8.28 -17.83 -2.21
N GLY A 191 -8.91 -18.26 -1.13
CA GLY A 191 -9.54 -17.39 -0.14
C GLY A 191 -11.07 -17.43 -0.22
N SER A 192 -11.78 -16.38 0.20
CA SER A 192 -13.24 -16.33 0.21
C SER A 192 -13.79 -15.37 -0.85
N THR A 193 -14.88 -15.75 -1.50
CA THR A 193 -15.65 -14.89 -2.42
C THR A 193 -16.66 -14.02 -1.70
N LYS A 194 -17.00 -14.38 -0.45
CA LYS A 194 -18.06 -13.70 0.30
C LYS A 194 -17.50 -12.56 1.12
N PRO A 195 -17.94 -11.32 0.87
CA PRO A 195 -17.94 -10.33 1.94
C PRO A 195 -18.79 -10.93 3.06
N ARG A 196 -18.28 -10.87 4.28
CA ARG A 196 -19.06 -11.37 5.43
C ARG A 196 -20.40 -10.64 5.46
N ALA A 197 -21.49 -11.39 5.42
CA ALA A 197 -22.86 -10.91 5.31
C ALA A 197 -23.16 -9.70 6.23
N GLY A 198 -23.84 -8.72 5.73
CA GLY A 198 -24.23 -7.48 6.44
C GLY A 198 -23.25 -6.31 6.28
N LYS A 199 -22.12 -6.48 5.59
CA LYS A 199 -21.01 -5.51 5.59
C LYS A 199 -20.76 -4.80 4.26
N GLU A 200 -21.40 -5.21 3.16
CA GLU A 200 -21.28 -4.53 1.86
C GLU A 200 -21.82 -3.10 1.89
N MET A 201 -22.96 -2.89 2.55
CA MET A 201 -23.55 -1.56 2.66
C MET A 201 -22.70 -0.60 3.49
N GLU A 202 -21.98 -1.09 4.49
CA GLU A 202 -21.02 -0.28 5.25
C GLU A 202 -19.80 0.08 4.41
N ALA A 203 -19.29 -0.86 3.61
CA ALA A 203 -18.20 -0.60 2.67
C ALA A 203 -18.58 0.44 1.61
N ILE A 204 -19.80 0.36 1.04
CA ILE A 204 -20.31 1.36 0.09
C ILE A 204 -20.45 2.73 0.77
N ARG A 205 -20.96 2.79 2.00
CA ARG A 205 -21.04 4.04 2.76
C ARG A 205 -19.68 4.61 3.08
N ALA A 206 -18.72 3.77 3.44
CA ALA A 206 -17.33 4.18 3.65
C ALA A 206 -16.70 4.71 2.36
N ALA A 207 -16.91 4.05 1.23
CA ALA A 207 -16.45 4.53 -0.08
C ALA A 207 -17.05 5.90 -0.43
N ASN A 208 -18.35 6.10 -0.24
CA ASN A 208 -19.00 7.39 -0.45
C ASN A 208 -18.47 8.47 0.49
N PHE A 209 -18.12 8.12 1.73
CA PHE A 209 -17.51 9.02 2.68
C PHE A 209 -16.07 9.41 2.28
N LEU A 210 -15.34 8.50 1.63
CA LEU A 210 -13.99 8.77 1.12
C LEU A 210 -13.98 9.67 -0.13
N THR A 211 -15.10 9.79 -0.83
CA THR A 211 -15.22 10.53 -2.11
C THR A 211 -15.96 11.86 -2.01
N ASN A 212 -16.68 12.13 -0.92
CA ASN A 212 -17.40 13.37 -0.65
C ASN A 212 -16.63 14.28 0.33
#